data_2567c0af8e447860c847fa0313916d70
#
_entry.id   2567c0af8e447860c847fa0313916d70
#
_cell.length_a   1.000
_cell.length_b   1.000
_cell.length_c   1.000
_cell.angle_alpha   90.00
_cell.angle_beta   90.00
_cell.angle_gamma   90.00
#
_symmetry.space_group_name_H-M   'P 1'
#
loop_
_entity.id
_entity.type
_entity.pdbx_description
1 polymer ?
#
loop_
_entity_poly.entity_id
_entity_poly.type
_entity_poly.pdbx_seq_one_letter_code
_entity_poly.pdbx_strand_id
1 'polypeptide(L)'
;NSLPTGAFKTSAELIEKEGGSRQALQAIGANEPVLATKITGPGQRATLSAVLTEGMRAVSIRVNDVLGVAGFVFPGDRVDVLLTRNVRDDQGNEQSYVDVLLQSVKVLAVDQVADESKDSPTVVKAVTVEVGTKDAQKLTLAAGTGQLSLALRQAASNEGETTERVTMADLTGETPLDVA
;
A
#
# COMPACT_ATOMS: atom_id res chain seq x y z
N ASN A 1 -25.83 -2.96 -28.39
CA ASN A 1 -24.75 -2.84 -27.38
C ASN A 1 -24.73 -1.40 -26.90
N SER A 2 -25.25 -1.14 -25.69
CA SER A 2 -25.17 0.17 -25.05
C SER A 2 -23.79 0.31 -24.39
N LEU A 3 -23.16 1.48 -24.57
CA LEU A 3 -21.93 1.82 -23.86
C LEU A 3 -22.21 1.93 -22.34
N PRO A 4 -21.25 1.57 -21.48
CA PRO A 4 -21.35 1.77 -20.04
C PRO A 4 -21.62 3.25 -19.69
N THR A 5 -22.29 3.49 -18.57
CA THR A 5 -22.48 4.84 -18.05
C THR A 5 -21.12 5.52 -17.79
N GLY A 6 -20.95 6.74 -18.29
CA GLY A 6 -19.68 7.49 -18.17
C GLY A 6 -18.65 7.19 -19.26
N ALA A 7 -19.00 6.38 -20.27
CA ALA A 7 -18.14 6.18 -21.42
C ALA A 7 -18.25 7.34 -22.41
N PHE A 8 -17.13 7.75 -22.97
CA PHE A 8 -17.09 8.70 -24.09
C PHE A 8 -17.59 8.02 -25.36
N LYS A 9 -18.49 8.69 -26.07
CA LYS A 9 -19.15 8.13 -27.26
C LYS A 9 -18.34 8.38 -28.54
N THR A 10 -17.60 9.47 -28.56
CA THR A 10 -16.80 9.89 -29.73
C THR A 10 -15.41 10.31 -29.30
N SER A 11 -14.45 10.24 -30.22
CA SER A 11 -13.12 10.79 -30.02
C SER A 11 -13.11 12.30 -29.88
N ALA A 12 -14.11 13.00 -30.43
CA ALA A 12 -14.26 14.43 -30.31
C ALA A 12 -14.55 14.86 -28.86
N GLU A 13 -15.41 14.12 -28.16
CA GLU A 13 -15.67 14.34 -26.72
C GLU A 13 -14.44 14.08 -25.84
N LEU A 14 -13.58 13.17 -26.29
CA LEU A 14 -12.34 12.84 -25.58
C LEU A 14 -11.26 13.90 -25.77
N ILE A 15 -11.16 14.46 -26.98
CA ILE A 15 -10.12 15.39 -27.41
C ILE A 15 -10.77 16.76 -27.62
N GLU A 16 -11.27 17.36 -26.55
CA GLU A 16 -11.80 18.71 -26.62
C GLU A 16 -10.68 19.70 -26.94
N LYS A 17 -10.82 20.44 -28.04
CA LYS A 17 -9.82 21.41 -28.51
C LYS A 17 -9.61 22.60 -27.57
N GLU A 18 -10.58 22.93 -26.74
CA GLU A 18 -10.54 24.12 -25.86
C GLU A 18 -10.13 23.82 -24.41
N GLY A 19 -10.13 22.56 -23.99
CA GLY A 19 -9.88 22.17 -22.59
C GLY A 19 -8.46 21.66 -22.29
N GLY A 20 -7.62 21.48 -23.30
CA GLY A 20 -6.28 20.88 -23.14
C GLY A 20 -6.27 19.34 -23.12
N SER A 21 -5.08 18.76 -23.12
CA SER A 21 -4.88 17.30 -23.14
C SER A 21 -5.37 16.63 -21.86
N ARG A 22 -5.91 15.42 -22.00
CA ARG A 22 -6.26 14.53 -20.88
C ARG A 22 -5.18 13.48 -20.70
N GLN A 23 -5.03 12.95 -19.51
CA GLN A 23 -4.07 11.91 -19.19
C GLN A 23 -4.81 10.68 -18.65
N ALA A 24 -4.35 9.48 -18.99
CA ALA A 24 -4.88 8.25 -18.41
C ALA A 24 -4.46 8.14 -16.94
N LEU A 25 -5.41 7.86 -16.06
CA LEU A 25 -5.23 7.59 -14.63
C LEU A 25 -5.00 6.10 -14.37
N GLN A 26 -5.50 5.24 -15.28
CA GLN A 26 -5.42 3.79 -15.20
C GLN A 26 -5.17 3.22 -16.59
N ALA A 27 -4.69 1.98 -16.65
CA ALA A 27 -4.53 1.28 -17.92
C ALA A 27 -5.90 1.11 -18.62
N ILE A 28 -5.93 1.35 -19.92
CA ILE A 28 -7.09 1.15 -20.78
C ILE A 28 -6.71 0.08 -21.80
N GLY A 29 -7.44 -1.05 -21.78
CA GLY A 29 -7.20 -2.18 -22.67
C GLY A 29 -7.62 -1.90 -24.11
N ALA A 30 -7.11 -2.69 -25.03
CA ALA A 30 -7.58 -2.64 -26.43
C ALA A 30 -9.07 -3.02 -26.49
N ASN A 31 -9.87 -2.25 -27.25
CA ASN A 31 -11.32 -2.39 -27.37
C ASN A 31 -12.11 -2.10 -26.07
N GLU A 32 -11.49 -1.56 -25.03
CA GLU A 32 -12.17 -1.12 -23.84
C GLU A 32 -12.73 0.30 -24.05
N PRO A 33 -14.01 0.57 -23.66
CA PRO A 33 -14.55 1.93 -23.69
C PRO A 33 -13.78 2.85 -22.76
N VAL A 34 -13.44 4.05 -23.21
CA VAL A 34 -12.80 5.06 -22.37
C VAL A 34 -13.84 5.64 -21.42
N LEU A 35 -13.67 5.41 -20.13
CA LEU A 35 -14.53 5.93 -19.08
C LEU A 35 -13.97 7.25 -18.51
N ALA A 36 -14.85 8.17 -18.13
CA ALA A 36 -14.48 9.43 -17.49
C ALA A 36 -13.69 9.22 -16.17
N THR A 37 -13.91 8.11 -15.48
CA THR A 37 -13.19 7.73 -14.26
C THR A 37 -11.78 7.24 -14.49
N LYS A 38 -11.42 6.90 -15.73
CA LYS A 38 -10.07 6.39 -16.09
C LYS A 38 -9.15 7.46 -16.66
N ILE A 39 -9.64 8.68 -16.87
CA ILE A 39 -8.85 9.78 -17.43
C ILE A 39 -9.04 11.07 -16.62
N THR A 40 -8.08 11.99 -16.73
CA THR A 40 -8.21 13.32 -16.11
C THR A 40 -9.24 14.17 -16.83
N GLY A 41 -9.69 15.24 -16.17
CA GLY A 41 -10.39 16.34 -16.83
C GLY A 41 -9.50 17.02 -17.88
N PRO A 42 -10.09 17.85 -18.75
CA PRO A 42 -9.34 18.59 -19.76
C PRO A 42 -8.25 19.47 -19.10
N GLY A 43 -7.03 19.44 -19.61
CA GLY A 43 -5.90 20.21 -19.10
C GLY A 43 -5.41 19.84 -17.69
N GLN A 44 -6.01 18.86 -17.04
CA GLN A 44 -5.56 18.38 -15.73
C GLN A 44 -4.45 17.34 -15.86
N ARG A 45 -3.47 17.42 -14.96
CA ARG A 45 -2.41 16.41 -14.87
C ARG A 45 -2.88 15.18 -14.10
N ALA A 46 -2.44 14.00 -14.49
CA ALA A 46 -2.57 12.78 -13.70
C ALA A 46 -1.66 12.92 -12.47
N THR A 47 -2.24 13.38 -11.37
CA THR A 47 -1.56 13.48 -10.08
C THR A 47 -2.00 12.31 -9.20
N LEU A 48 -1.17 11.94 -8.25
CA LEU A 48 -1.53 10.89 -7.27
C LEU A 48 -2.85 11.22 -6.56
N SER A 49 -3.10 12.50 -6.26
CA SER A 49 -4.35 12.95 -5.65
C SER A 49 -5.60 12.74 -6.52
N ALA A 50 -5.45 12.68 -7.85
CA ALA A 50 -6.58 12.44 -8.75
C ALA A 50 -7.03 10.97 -8.80
N VAL A 51 -6.16 10.03 -8.36
CA VAL A 51 -6.47 8.60 -8.30
C VAL A 51 -6.87 8.12 -6.89
N LEU A 52 -6.79 9.01 -5.89
CA LEU A 52 -7.21 8.72 -4.53
C LEU A 52 -8.74 8.65 -4.44
N THR A 53 -9.21 7.68 -3.66
CA THR A 53 -10.61 7.63 -3.24
C THR A 53 -10.92 8.83 -2.33
N GLU A 54 -12.11 9.38 -2.44
CA GLU A 54 -12.54 10.51 -1.62
C GLU A 54 -12.34 10.22 -0.12
N GLY A 55 -11.75 11.17 0.60
CA GLY A 55 -11.43 11.04 2.02
C GLY A 55 -10.19 10.21 2.33
N MET A 56 -9.57 9.57 1.34
CA MET A 56 -8.35 8.80 1.51
C MET A 56 -7.08 9.64 1.32
N ARG A 57 -5.96 9.09 1.74
CA ARG A 57 -4.64 9.70 1.68
C ARG A 57 -3.62 8.72 1.12
N ALA A 58 -2.64 9.23 0.40
CA ALA A 58 -1.46 8.48 -0.01
C ALA A 58 -0.37 8.64 1.06
N VAL A 59 0.13 7.54 1.57
CA VAL A 59 1.25 7.51 2.52
C VAL A 59 2.34 6.62 1.96
N SER A 60 3.56 7.16 1.86
CA SER A 60 4.73 6.38 1.47
C SER A 60 5.44 5.85 2.71
N ILE A 61 5.65 4.55 2.74
CA ILE A 61 6.36 3.84 3.81
C ILE A 61 7.59 3.14 3.24
N ARG A 62 8.64 3.09 4.03
CA ARG A 62 9.80 2.24 3.73
C ARG A 62 9.53 0.85 4.28
N VAL A 63 9.73 -0.15 3.45
CA VAL A 63 9.53 -1.56 3.82
C VAL A 63 10.82 -2.33 3.65
N ASN A 64 11.05 -3.30 4.53
CA ASN A 64 12.21 -4.16 4.44
C ASN A 64 12.00 -5.21 3.35
N ASP A 65 13.00 -5.38 2.49
CA ASP A 65 12.96 -6.31 1.34
C ASP A 65 13.12 -7.80 1.77
N VAL A 66 13.39 -8.06 3.05
CA VAL A 66 13.76 -9.40 3.55
C VAL A 66 12.63 -10.42 3.45
N LEU A 67 11.39 -10.02 3.28
CA LEU A 67 10.25 -10.96 3.25
C LEU A 67 9.77 -11.36 1.84
N GLY A 68 10.58 -11.13 0.80
CA GLY A 68 10.39 -11.77 -0.52
C GLY A 68 9.20 -11.33 -1.36
N VAL A 69 8.34 -10.44 -0.85
CA VAL A 69 7.10 -10.01 -1.55
C VAL A 69 7.34 -8.77 -2.40
N ALA A 70 8.41 -8.03 -2.14
CA ALA A 70 8.67 -6.72 -2.74
C ALA A 70 8.89 -6.72 -4.26
N GLY A 71 9.23 -7.89 -4.86
CA GLY A 71 9.30 -8.05 -6.32
C GLY A 71 7.97 -8.37 -6.99
N PHE A 72 6.94 -8.71 -6.20
CA PHE A 72 5.63 -9.18 -6.67
C PHE A 72 4.47 -8.25 -6.30
N VAL A 73 4.74 -7.14 -5.64
CA VAL A 73 3.73 -6.14 -5.31
C VAL A 73 3.69 -5.09 -6.40
N PHE A 74 2.52 -4.91 -6.99
CA PHE A 74 2.27 -3.96 -8.07
C PHE A 74 1.21 -2.91 -7.65
N PRO A 75 1.21 -1.73 -8.30
CA PRO A 75 0.11 -0.78 -8.13
C PRO A 75 -1.25 -1.43 -8.43
N GLY A 76 -2.19 -1.28 -7.51
CA GLY A 76 -3.51 -1.90 -7.57
C GLY A 76 -3.66 -3.12 -6.65
N ASP A 77 -2.57 -3.75 -6.23
CA ASP A 77 -2.61 -4.89 -5.29
C ASP A 77 -3.09 -4.46 -3.90
N ARG A 78 -3.54 -5.45 -3.13
CA ARG A 78 -3.86 -5.30 -1.71
C ARG A 78 -2.86 -6.06 -0.85
N VAL A 79 -2.39 -5.36 0.18
CA VAL A 79 -1.38 -5.87 1.11
C VAL A 79 -1.83 -5.70 2.55
N ASP A 80 -1.32 -6.56 3.43
CA ASP A 80 -1.34 -6.32 4.86
C ASP A 80 -0.01 -5.71 5.27
N VAL A 81 -0.07 -4.74 6.18
CA VAL A 81 1.12 -4.08 6.72
C VAL A 81 1.42 -4.70 8.08
N LEU A 82 2.59 -5.26 8.20
CA LEU A 82 3.11 -5.90 9.41
C LEU A 82 4.10 -4.95 10.10
N LEU A 83 4.05 -4.89 11.42
CA LEU A 83 4.95 -4.12 12.25
C LEU A 83 5.75 -5.05 13.16
N THR A 84 7.06 -5.10 12.95
CA THR A 84 8.00 -5.77 13.85
C THR A 84 8.57 -4.76 14.84
N ARG A 85 8.50 -5.07 16.14
CA ARG A 85 9.08 -4.24 17.19
C ARG A 85 9.92 -5.06 18.15
N ASN A 86 10.99 -4.42 18.63
CA ASN A 86 11.80 -4.93 19.73
C ASN A 86 11.51 -4.06 20.96
N VAL A 87 11.07 -4.67 22.03
CA VAL A 87 10.77 -4.01 23.30
C VAL A 87 11.62 -4.63 24.38
N ARG A 88 12.14 -3.80 25.27
CA ARG A 88 12.79 -4.28 26.50
C ARG A 88 11.75 -4.39 27.60
N ASP A 89 11.71 -5.55 28.24
CA ASP A 89 10.92 -5.74 29.44
C ASP A 89 11.54 -5.02 30.64
N ASP A 90 10.82 -4.98 31.75
CA ASP A 90 11.28 -4.34 33.01
C ASP A 90 12.56 -5.01 33.59
N GLN A 91 12.91 -6.20 33.11
CA GLN A 91 14.11 -6.94 33.51
C GLN A 91 15.29 -6.71 32.53
N GLY A 92 15.07 -5.91 31.48
CA GLY A 92 16.10 -5.57 30.49
C GLY A 92 16.27 -6.57 29.35
N ASN A 93 15.42 -7.64 29.28
CA ASN A 93 15.44 -8.60 28.20
C ASN A 93 14.78 -8.02 26.95
N GLU A 94 15.38 -8.23 25.79
CA GLU A 94 14.79 -7.84 24.51
C GLU A 94 13.76 -8.88 24.07
N GLN A 95 12.54 -8.42 23.80
CA GLN A 95 11.45 -9.23 23.25
C GLN A 95 11.04 -8.66 21.89
N SER A 96 11.05 -9.52 20.89
CA SER A 96 10.59 -9.17 19.53
C SER A 96 9.18 -9.70 19.32
N TYR A 97 8.33 -8.89 18.70
CA TYR A 97 6.99 -9.31 18.32
C TYR A 97 6.55 -8.67 17.01
N VAL A 98 5.59 -9.31 16.36
CA VAL A 98 5.00 -8.86 15.12
C VAL A 98 3.50 -8.71 15.30
N ASP A 99 3.01 -7.53 14.91
CA ASP A 99 1.58 -7.22 14.83
C ASP A 99 1.16 -6.99 13.38
N VAL A 100 -0.04 -7.42 13.00
CA VAL A 100 -0.68 -6.95 11.77
C VAL A 100 -1.26 -5.57 12.05
N LEU A 101 -0.60 -4.54 11.53
CA LEU A 101 -0.96 -3.14 11.78
C LEU A 101 -2.20 -2.71 10.99
N LEU A 102 -2.23 -3.04 9.70
CA LEU A 102 -3.34 -2.73 8.78
C LEU A 102 -3.55 -3.92 7.84
N GLN A 103 -4.80 -4.13 7.45
CA GLN A 103 -5.17 -5.20 6.52
C GLN A 103 -5.80 -4.64 5.24
N SER A 104 -5.62 -5.35 4.14
CA SER A 104 -6.25 -5.07 2.85
C SER A 104 -6.02 -3.65 2.33
N VAL A 105 -4.82 -3.11 2.51
CA VAL A 105 -4.46 -1.75 2.09
C VAL A 105 -4.11 -1.77 0.60
N LYS A 106 -4.65 -0.80 -0.16
CA LYS A 106 -4.39 -0.69 -1.60
C LYS A 106 -3.04 -0.04 -1.86
N VAL A 107 -2.24 -0.65 -2.71
CA VAL A 107 -0.96 -0.13 -3.20
C VAL A 107 -1.21 0.84 -4.36
N LEU A 108 -0.65 2.03 -4.28
CA LEU A 108 -0.74 3.06 -5.32
C LEU A 108 0.52 3.13 -6.18
N ALA A 109 1.69 2.96 -5.57
CA ALA A 109 2.98 2.99 -6.24
C ALA A 109 4.02 2.17 -5.48
N VAL A 110 5.01 1.65 -6.20
CA VAL A 110 6.19 0.98 -5.64
C VAL A 110 7.41 1.62 -6.25
N ASP A 111 8.33 2.07 -5.41
CA ASP A 111 9.59 2.69 -5.82
C ASP A 111 10.78 2.02 -5.15
N GLN A 112 11.92 2.00 -5.82
CA GLN A 112 13.17 1.51 -5.29
C GLN A 112 14.08 2.71 -5.02
N VAL A 113 14.39 2.92 -3.75
CA VAL A 113 15.31 3.98 -3.33
C VAL A 113 16.64 3.34 -2.95
N ALA A 114 17.71 3.73 -3.63
CA ALA A 114 19.07 3.38 -3.21
C ALA A 114 19.41 4.20 -1.97
N ASP A 115 19.69 3.53 -0.85
CA ASP A 115 20.22 4.18 0.35
C ASP A 115 21.75 4.20 0.26
N GLU A 116 22.30 5.34 -0.21
CA GLU A 116 23.73 5.56 -0.39
C GLU A 116 24.46 5.85 0.95
N SER A 117 23.73 5.94 2.05
CA SER A 117 24.27 6.35 3.35
C SER A 117 24.99 5.22 4.13
N LYS A 118 24.97 3.99 3.61
CA LYS A 118 25.64 2.83 4.21
C LYS A 118 26.81 2.37 3.36
N ASP A 119 27.86 1.87 4.01
CA ASP A 119 29.06 1.26 3.36
C ASP A 119 28.74 0.08 2.43
N SER A 120 27.51 -0.41 2.47
CA SER A 120 26.94 -1.37 1.51
C SER A 120 25.60 -0.82 1.03
N PRO A 121 25.42 -0.55 -0.27
CA PRO A 121 24.17 -0.08 -0.82
C PRO A 121 23.04 -1.08 -0.54
N THR A 122 22.08 -0.70 0.30
CA THR A 122 20.88 -1.51 0.54
C THR A 122 19.74 -0.90 -0.25
N VAL A 123 19.14 -1.67 -1.15
CA VAL A 123 17.95 -1.23 -1.87
C VAL A 123 16.77 -1.25 -0.90
N VAL A 124 16.32 -0.06 -0.51
CA VAL A 124 15.10 0.10 0.30
C VAL A 124 13.95 0.34 -0.67
N LYS A 125 12.89 -0.44 -0.55
CA LYS A 125 11.67 -0.19 -1.31
C LYS A 125 10.75 0.76 -0.56
N ALA A 126 10.30 1.80 -1.25
CA ALA A 126 9.24 2.67 -0.78
C ALA A 126 7.93 2.23 -1.44
N VAL A 127 6.91 2.00 -0.64
CA VAL A 127 5.58 1.66 -1.13
C VAL A 127 4.62 2.75 -0.71
N THR A 128 3.88 3.29 -1.68
CA THR A 128 2.83 4.28 -1.43
C THR A 128 1.49 3.57 -1.37
N VAL A 129 0.79 3.74 -0.27
CA VAL A 129 -0.48 3.08 0.02
C VAL A 129 -1.61 4.08 0.22
N GLU A 130 -2.85 3.64 -0.09
CA GLU A 130 -4.08 4.41 0.12
C GLU A 130 -4.70 4.05 1.46
N VAL A 131 -4.83 5.01 2.36
CA VAL A 131 -5.32 4.80 3.73
C VAL A 131 -6.19 5.95 4.22
N GLY A 132 -7.04 5.69 5.20
CA GLY A 132 -7.77 6.74 5.92
C GLY A 132 -6.85 7.55 6.85
N THR A 133 -7.37 8.67 7.38
CA THR A 133 -6.59 9.58 8.24
C THR A 133 -6.00 8.89 9.46
N LYS A 134 -6.81 8.09 10.17
CA LYS A 134 -6.37 7.38 11.37
C LYS A 134 -5.29 6.36 11.08
N ASP A 135 -5.41 5.66 9.95
CA ASP A 135 -4.44 4.65 9.54
C ASP A 135 -3.14 5.28 9.03
N ALA A 136 -3.23 6.47 8.39
CA ALA A 136 -2.05 7.28 8.08
C ALA A 136 -1.25 7.65 9.34
N GLN A 137 -1.94 8.04 10.43
CA GLN A 137 -1.30 8.33 11.71
C GLN A 137 -0.64 7.09 12.32
N LYS A 138 -1.33 5.92 12.27
CA LYS A 138 -0.76 4.64 12.74
C LYS A 138 0.51 4.29 11.96
N LEU A 139 0.48 4.38 10.63
CA LEU A 139 1.64 4.10 9.77
C LEU A 139 2.82 5.01 10.09
N THR A 140 2.57 6.30 10.28
CA THR A 140 3.61 7.28 10.61
C THR A 140 4.25 6.96 11.96
N LEU A 141 3.44 6.65 12.97
CA LEU A 141 3.95 6.25 14.28
C LEU A 141 4.73 4.93 14.22
N ALA A 142 4.19 3.95 13.53
CA ALA A 142 4.80 2.64 13.38
C ALA A 142 6.17 2.69 12.67
N ALA A 143 6.28 3.51 11.62
CA ALA A 143 7.54 3.73 10.90
C ALA A 143 8.65 4.34 11.77
N GLY A 144 8.28 5.08 12.82
CA GLY A 144 9.22 5.64 13.80
C GLY A 144 9.55 4.71 14.97
N THR A 145 8.78 3.65 15.19
CA THR A 145 8.90 2.79 16.39
C THR A 145 9.27 1.34 16.10
N GLY A 146 9.31 0.94 14.83
CA GLY A 146 9.62 -0.41 14.44
C GLY A 146 9.88 -0.53 12.95
N GLN A 147 9.93 -1.75 12.47
CA GLN A 147 10.18 -2.09 11.07
C GLN A 147 8.89 -2.53 10.40
N LEU A 148 8.58 -1.92 9.25
CA LEU A 148 7.42 -2.28 8.45
C LEU A 148 7.79 -3.31 7.37
N SER A 149 6.89 -4.27 7.17
CA SER A 149 6.93 -5.24 6.08
C SER A 149 5.55 -5.45 5.49
N LEU A 150 5.49 -6.07 4.31
CA LEU A 150 4.24 -6.29 3.59
C LEU A 150 3.98 -7.77 3.38
N ALA A 151 2.72 -8.17 3.53
CA ALA A 151 2.21 -9.45 3.10
C ALA A 151 1.21 -9.23 1.95
N LEU A 152 1.43 -9.87 0.80
CA LEU A 152 0.55 -9.77 -0.35
C LEU A 152 -0.71 -10.59 -0.10
N ARG A 153 -1.87 -9.98 -0.30
CA ARG A 153 -3.16 -10.68 -0.23
C ARG A 153 -3.59 -11.24 -1.59
N GLN A 154 -4.37 -12.30 -1.53
CA GLN A 154 -5.04 -12.79 -2.74
C GLN A 154 -6.02 -11.71 -3.26
N ALA A 155 -6.05 -11.51 -4.58
CA ALA A 155 -6.80 -10.44 -5.23
C ALA A 155 -8.32 -10.40 -4.90
N ALA A 156 -8.92 -11.53 -4.55
CA ALA A 156 -10.34 -11.66 -4.22
C ALA A 156 -10.64 -11.56 -2.71
N SER A 157 -9.63 -11.51 -1.84
CA SER A 157 -9.83 -11.50 -0.37
C SER A 157 -9.92 -10.07 0.15
N ASN A 158 -11.13 -9.62 0.45
CA ASN A 158 -11.39 -8.32 1.09
C ASN A 158 -11.75 -8.42 2.58
N GLU A 159 -11.91 -9.63 3.11
CA GLU A 159 -12.28 -9.84 4.50
C GLU A 159 -11.08 -9.64 5.43
N GLY A 160 -11.28 -8.85 6.49
CA GLY A 160 -10.32 -8.73 7.57
C GLY A 160 -10.41 -9.95 8.48
N GLU A 161 -9.26 -10.43 8.93
CA GLU A 161 -9.16 -11.51 9.91
C GLU A 161 -8.84 -10.92 11.27
N THR A 162 -9.33 -11.58 12.34
CA THR A 162 -8.84 -11.29 13.69
C THR A 162 -7.42 -11.84 13.80
N THR A 163 -6.46 -10.96 14.04
CA THR A 163 -5.04 -11.34 14.16
C THR A 163 -4.57 -11.15 15.58
N GLU A 164 -3.83 -12.10 16.08
CA GLU A 164 -3.15 -12.01 17.36
C GLU A 164 -1.69 -11.58 17.15
N ARG A 165 -1.11 -11.02 18.21
CA ARG A 165 0.31 -10.71 18.23
C ARG A 165 1.11 -12.01 18.23
N VAL A 166 2.13 -12.08 17.40
CA VAL A 166 3.10 -13.18 17.36
C VAL A 166 4.38 -12.75 18.09
N THR A 167 4.86 -13.58 18.99
CA THR A 167 6.03 -13.37 19.82
C THR A 167 7.10 -14.45 19.57
N MET A 168 8.28 -14.30 20.17
CA MET A 168 9.34 -15.32 20.09
C MET A 168 8.90 -16.68 20.67
N ALA A 169 8.02 -16.69 21.67
CA ALA A 169 7.50 -17.92 22.26
C ALA A 169 6.67 -18.73 21.26
N ASP A 170 5.92 -18.06 20.37
CA ASP A 170 5.12 -18.73 19.34
C ASP A 170 5.99 -19.43 18.29
N LEU A 171 7.25 -18.97 18.09
CA LEU A 171 8.19 -19.60 17.17
C LEU A 171 8.84 -20.85 17.77
N THR A 172 9.01 -20.90 19.08
CA THR A 172 9.66 -22.02 19.78
C THR A 172 8.70 -23.13 20.21
N GLY A 173 7.40 -22.88 20.09
CA GLY A 173 6.35 -23.80 20.54
C GLY A 173 6.26 -23.91 22.06
N GLU A 174 6.91 -23.02 22.80
CA GLU A 174 6.76 -22.90 24.24
C GLU A 174 5.46 -22.16 24.54
N THR A 175 4.47 -22.88 24.98
CA THR A 175 3.25 -22.28 25.53
C THR A 175 3.65 -21.42 26.74
N PRO A 176 3.22 -20.15 26.85
CA PRO A 176 3.44 -19.37 28.04
C PRO A 176 2.89 -20.16 29.23
N LEU A 177 3.73 -20.46 30.22
CA LEU A 177 3.29 -21.02 31.47
C LEU A 177 2.33 -20.00 32.10
N ASP A 178 1.06 -20.35 32.21
CA ASP A 178 0.08 -19.62 33.02
C ASP A 178 0.68 -19.41 34.41
N VAL A 179 1.10 -18.16 34.66
CA VAL A 179 1.48 -17.76 36.03
C VAL A 179 0.17 -17.45 36.74
N ALA A 180 -0.31 -18.42 37.48
CA ALA A 180 -1.44 -18.27 38.40
C ALA A 180 -1.10 -17.31 39.54
#